data_41a9c9e4335ccdb173ef36cd13cdca79
#
_entry.id   41a9c9e4335ccdb173ef36cd13cdca79
#
_cell.length_a   1.000
_cell.length_b   1.000
_cell.length_c   1.000
_cell.angle_alpha   90.00
_cell.angle_beta   90.00
_cell.angle_gamma   90.00
#
_symmetry.space_group_name_H-M   'P 1'
#
loop_
_entity.id
_entity.type
_entity.pdbx_description
1 polymer ?
#
loop_
_entity_poly.entity_id
_entity_poly.type
_entity_poly.pdbx_seq_one_letter_code
_entity_poly.pdbx_strand_id
1 'polypeptide(L)'
;GAIVDLRPEVMCFRLPGKKRRALKSSCRKLLLASKPLSPRELSRVLGTMVSTRLMVSQAALNSRGLERDLKQALISSKGEWDVRCWTLSTEAIETLIWWVELLGQPTKCQMFLTEHEVTIDTDASPWGFGGFLGSMATGGFWGLQERDFSQNGRELRAVELTLQTFVKWLRGRSVLVLTDSAVVCCYLNRQGGRFATLSRVAERILHWASMERIAIRCTHLPGVLNTRADVRSRWAETVSEFRLDPRVLYGALWALQAPLPTVDLFASR
;
A
#
# COMPACT_ATOMS: atom_id res chain seq x y z
N GLY A 1 -26.85 8.74 6.55
CA GLY A 1 -26.00 9.91 6.33
C GLY A 1 -24.79 9.94 7.25
N ALA A 2 -23.97 10.94 7.14
CA ALA A 2 -22.87 11.28 8.03
C ALA A 2 -23.30 12.42 8.96
N ILE A 3 -22.68 12.53 10.14
CA ILE A 3 -22.73 13.74 10.95
C ILE A 3 -21.53 14.58 10.52
N VAL A 4 -21.79 15.83 10.16
CA VAL A 4 -20.78 16.81 9.77
C VAL A 4 -20.57 17.78 10.92
N ASP A 5 -19.35 17.85 11.43
CA ASP A 5 -18.95 18.79 12.49
C ASP A 5 -18.11 19.88 11.84
N LEU A 6 -18.69 21.08 11.73
CA LEU A 6 -18.07 22.24 11.04
C LEU A 6 -17.36 23.20 11.98
N ARG A 7 -17.20 22.88 13.26
CA ARG A 7 -16.42 23.73 14.16
C ARG A 7 -14.99 23.84 13.65
N PRO A 8 -14.43 25.07 13.54
CA PRO A 8 -13.13 25.30 12.87
C PRO A 8 -12.01 24.41 13.39
N GLU A 9 -11.97 24.18 14.69
CA GLU A 9 -10.95 23.37 15.37
C GLU A 9 -11.11 21.86 15.20
N VAL A 10 -12.25 21.40 14.64
CA VAL A 10 -12.56 19.97 14.55
C VAL A 10 -12.81 19.50 13.12
N MET A 11 -13.58 20.20 12.33
CA MET A 11 -13.97 19.94 10.94
C MET A 11 -13.88 18.46 10.52
N CYS A 12 -14.84 17.65 10.94
CA CYS A 12 -14.77 16.20 10.72
C CYS A 12 -16.11 15.57 10.35
N PHE A 13 -16.04 14.43 9.68
CA PHE A 13 -17.16 13.51 9.51
C PHE A 13 -17.20 12.51 10.67
N ARG A 14 -18.40 12.28 11.20
CA ARG A 14 -18.63 11.27 12.26
C ARG A 14 -19.67 10.26 11.82
N LEU A 15 -19.46 9.02 12.21
CA LEU A 15 -20.42 7.95 11.99
C LEU A 15 -21.53 8.03 13.04
N PRO A 16 -22.81 8.18 12.62
CA PRO A 16 -23.96 8.23 13.54
C PRO A 16 -24.00 6.99 14.44
N GLY A 17 -24.28 7.17 15.73
CA GLY A 17 -24.28 6.09 16.72
C GLY A 17 -25.21 4.92 16.37
N LYS A 18 -26.40 5.21 15.80
CA LYS A 18 -27.33 4.16 15.30
C LYS A 18 -26.69 3.32 14.19
N LYS A 19 -26.09 3.97 13.19
CA LYS A 19 -25.43 3.31 12.05
C LYS A 19 -24.19 2.52 12.51
N ARG A 20 -23.42 3.08 13.45
CA ARG A 20 -22.26 2.43 14.07
C ARG A 20 -22.65 1.12 14.77
N ARG A 21 -23.66 1.16 15.65
CA ARG A 21 -24.16 -0.04 16.35
C ARG A 21 -24.73 -1.09 15.38
N ALA A 22 -25.49 -0.66 14.39
CA ALA A 22 -26.05 -1.55 13.39
C ALA A 22 -24.95 -2.27 12.58
N LEU A 23 -23.93 -1.52 12.09
CA LEU A 23 -22.81 -2.12 11.36
C LEU A 23 -22.00 -3.08 12.25
N LYS A 24 -21.71 -2.69 13.50
CA LYS A 24 -21.03 -3.57 14.48
C LYS A 24 -21.78 -4.87 14.69
N SER A 25 -23.12 -4.79 14.86
CA SER A 25 -23.97 -5.97 15.00
C SER A 25 -23.95 -6.86 13.76
N SER A 26 -24.00 -6.25 12.56
CA SER A 26 -23.94 -7.00 11.29
C SER A 26 -22.60 -7.71 11.10
N CYS A 27 -21.48 -7.08 11.41
CA CYS A 27 -20.17 -7.71 11.39
C CYS A 27 -20.09 -8.92 12.34
N ARG A 28 -20.58 -8.75 13.58
CA ARG A 28 -20.63 -9.85 14.56
C ARG A 28 -21.50 -11.01 14.11
N LYS A 29 -22.63 -10.75 13.46
CA LYS A 29 -23.50 -11.80 12.91
C LYS A 29 -22.79 -12.64 11.84
N LEU A 30 -22.00 -12.02 10.98
CA LEU A 30 -21.22 -12.77 9.99
C LEU A 30 -20.12 -13.60 10.66
N LEU A 31 -19.40 -13.05 11.64
CA LEU A 31 -18.35 -13.77 12.38
C LEU A 31 -18.88 -14.99 13.16
N LEU A 32 -20.09 -14.89 13.68
CA LEU A 32 -20.72 -15.96 14.49
C LEU A 32 -21.59 -16.91 13.64
N ALA A 33 -21.58 -16.77 12.32
CA ALA A 33 -22.41 -17.60 11.47
C ALA A 33 -21.93 -19.06 11.50
N SER A 34 -22.78 -19.97 11.96
CA SER A 34 -22.52 -21.41 11.98
C SER A 34 -22.84 -22.11 10.64
N LYS A 35 -23.51 -21.42 9.73
CA LYS A 35 -23.90 -21.92 8.40
C LYS A 35 -23.20 -21.13 7.31
N PRO A 36 -22.99 -21.73 6.11
CA PRO A 36 -22.46 -20.98 4.98
C PRO A 36 -23.28 -19.71 4.71
N LEU A 37 -22.61 -18.68 4.28
CA LEU A 37 -23.17 -17.35 3.96
C LEU A 37 -23.58 -17.27 2.50
N SER A 38 -24.56 -16.42 2.21
CA SER A 38 -24.93 -16.08 0.83
C SER A 38 -24.21 -14.80 0.37
N PRO A 39 -23.99 -14.63 -0.96
CA PRO A 39 -23.47 -13.37 -1.51
C PRO A 39 -24.26 -12.14 -1.05
N ARG A 40 -25.58 -12.26 -0.91
CA ARG A 40 -26.44 -11.16 -0.43
C ARG A 40 -26.12 -10.75 1.02
N GLU A 41 -25.84 -11.70 1.91
CA GLU A 41 -25.47 -11.40 3.29
C GLU A 41 -24.13 -10.65 3.35
N LEU A 42 -23.13 -11.08 2.58
CA LEU A 42 -21.83 -10.41 2.48
C LEU A 42 -21.99 -9.00 1.89
N SER A 43 -22.74 -8.85 0.79
CA SER A 43 -22.92 -7.57 0.11
C SER A 43 -23.63 -6.51 0.95
N ARG A 44 -24.59 -6.90 1.80
CA ARG A 44 -25.27 -5.97 2.72
C ARG A 44 -24.31 -5.35 3.72
N VAL A 45 -23.42 -6.15 4.30
CA VAL A 45 -22.42 -5.66 5.26
C VAL A 45 -21.39 -4.81 4.53
N LEU A 46 -20.87 -5.29 3.41
CA LEU A 46 -19.90 -4.56 2.57
C LEU A 46 -20.47 -3.21 2.10
N GLY A 47 -21.69 -3.17 1.60
CA GLY A 47 -22.34 -1.92 1.16
C GLY A 47 -22.46 -0.90 2.31
N THR A 48 -22.72 -1.39 3.53
CA THR A 48 -22.73 -0.51 4.70
C THR A 48 -21.34 0.00 5.04
N MET A 49 -20.29 -0.85 4.98
CA MET A 49 -18.88 -0.43 5.17
C MET A 49 -18.48 0.64 4.14
N VAL A 50 -18.75 0.39 2.86
CA VAL A 50 -18.48 1.33 1.76
C VAL A 50 -19.16 2.68 2.01
N SER A 51 -20.39 2.69 2.52
CA SER A 51 -21.13 3.93 2.83
C SER A 51 -20.54 4.72 4.00
N THR A 52 -19.54 4.19 4.70
CA THR A 52 -18.86 4.86 5.82
C THR A 52 -17.49 5.45 5.46
N ARG A 53 -17.05 5.35 4.20
CA ARG A 53 -15.69 5.76 3.76
C ARG A 53 -15.30 7.19 4.14
N LEU A 54 -16.25 8.11 4.17
CA LEU A 54 -15.99 9.49 4.60
C LEU A 54 -15.84 9.64 6.12
N MET A 55 -16.30 8.66 6.89
CA MET A 55 -16.35 8.72 8.35
C MET A 55 -15.32 7.81 9.02
N VAL A 56 -14.65 6.97 8.22
CA VAL A 56 -13.65 5.98 8.64
C VAL A 56 -12.51 6.01 7.64
N SER A 57 -11.37 6.55 8.03
CA SER A 57 -10.23 6.83 7.15
C SER A 57 -9.69 5.59 6.41
N GLN A 58 -9.75 4.41 7.02
CA GLN A 58 -9.26 3.16 6.44
C GLN A 58 -10.38 2.20 6.02
N ALA A 59 -11.60 2.72 5.81
CA ALA A 59 -12.76 1.88 5.48
C ALA A 59 -12.57 1.09 4.19
N ALA A 60 -11.96 1.70 3.15
CA ALA A 60 -11.74 1.03 1.88
C ALA A 60 -10.68 -0.08 2.01
N LEU A 61 -9.57 0.21 2.69
CA LEU A 61 -8.49 -0.75 2.96
C LEU A 61 -9.04 -1.97 3.71
N ASN A 62 -9.72 -1.72 4.82
CA ASN A 62 -10.26 -2.75 5.70
C ASN A 62 -11.66 -3.27 5.25
N SER A 63 -11.99 -3.19 3.98
CA SER A 63 -13.15 -3.86 3.36
C SER A 63 -12.72 -4.90 2.32
N ARG A 64 -11.43 -4.95 1.95
CA ARG A 64 -10.93 -5.75 0.83
C ARG A 64 -11.06 -7.25 1.03
N GLY A 65 -10.84 -7.75 2.25
CA GLY A 65 -11.05 -9.18 2.55
C GLY A 65 -12.49 -9.61 2.27
N LEU A 66 -13.46 -8.83 2.74
CA LEU A 66 -14.88 -9.13 2.51
C LEU A 66 -15.30 -8.90 1.03
N GLU A 67 -14.68 -7.96 0.32
CA GLU A 67 -14.87 -7.74 -1.12
C GLU A 67 -14.40 -8.96 -1.93
N ARG A 68 -13.25 -9.54 -1.58
CA ARG A 68 -12.72 -10.76 -2.21
C ARG A 68 -13.63 -11.94 -1.96
N ASP A 69 -14.11 -12.13 -0.73
CA ASP A 69 -15.04 -13.19 -0.37
C ASP A 69 -16.36 -13.07 -1.12
N LEU A 70 -16.93 -11.86 -1.22
CA LEU A 70 -18.15 -11.64 -2.01
C LEU A 70 -17.96 -12.04 -3.47
N LYS A 71 -16.82 -11.66 -4.08
CA LYS A 71 -16.51 -12.03 -5.47
C LYS A 71 -16.42 -13.54 -5.64
N GLN A 72 -15.75 -14.24 -4.74
CA GLN A 72 -15.62 -15.70 -4.79
C GLN A 72 -16.96 -16.41 -4.51
N ALA A 73 -17.74 -15.90 -3.56
CA ALA A 73 -19.08 -16.41 -3.27
C ALA A 73 -20.01 -16.31 -4.49
N LEU A 74 -19.95 -15.18 -5.24
CA LEU A 74 -20.71 -15.02 -6.48
C LEU A 74 -20.27 -15.99 -7.58
N ILE A 75 -18.98 -16.27 -7.69
CA ILE A 75 -18.46 -17.28 -8.62
C ILE A 75 -18.96 -18.68 -8.21
N SER A 76 -18.86 -19.04 -6.93
CA SER A 76 -19.28 -20.34 -6.39
C SER A 76 -20.79 -20.57 -6.51
N SER A 77 -21.58 -19.51 -6.37
CA SER A 77 -23.04 -19.55 -6.52
C SER A 77 -23.53 -19.40 -7.98
N LYS A 78 -22.61 -19.34 -8.95
CA LYS A 78 -22.90 -19.06 -10.38
C LYS A 78 -23.73 -17.80 -10.59
N GLY A 79 -23.49 -16.77 -9.76
CA GLY A 79 -24.18 -15.49 -9.81
C GLY A 79 -25.47 -15.42 -8.97
N GLU A 80 -25.87 -16.50 -8.33
CA GLU A 80 -27.07 -16.53 -7.49
C GLU A 80 -26.81 -15.88 -6.13
N TRP A 81 -27.60 -14.86 -5.82
CA TRP A 81 -27.35 -14.01 -4.65
C TRP A 81 -27.78 -14.62 -3.32
N ASP A 82 -28.73 -15.54 -3.32
CA ASP A 82 -29.36 -16.08 -2.11
C ASP A 82 -28.89 -17.49 -1.76
N VAL A 83 -28.07 -18.11 -2.63
CA VAL A 83 -27.52 -19.45 -2.39
C VAL A 83 -26.45 -19.35 -1.28
N ARG A 84 -26.62 -20.16 -0.23
CA ARG A 84 -25.66 -20.25 0.87
C ARG A 84 -24.53 -21.21 0.52
N CYS A 85 -23.41 -20.67 0.10
CA CYS A 85 -22.30 -21.47 -0.44
C CYS A 85 -20.92 -21.04 0.07
N TRP A 86 -20.83 -20.00 0.93
CA TRP A 86 -19.54 -19.41 1.27
C TRP A 86 -19.22 -19.45 2.76
N THR A 87 -17.99 -19.87 3.07
CA THR A 87 -17.40 -19.75 4.41
C THR A 87 -16.37 -18.61 4.35
N LEU A 88 -16.32 -17.77 5.38
CA LEU A 88 -15.40 -16.63 5.43
C LEU A 88 -13.95 -17.09 5.35
N SER A 89 -13.18 -16.42 4.51
CA SER A 89 -11.73 -16.53 4.48
C SER A 89 -11.09 -15.90 5.72
N THR A 90 -9.86 -16.27 6.03
CA THR A 90 -9.08 -15.65 7.11
C THR A 90 -9.01 -14.13 6.95
N GLU A 91 -8.77 -13.63 5.73
CA GLU A 91 -8.73 -12.20 5.44
C GLU A 91 -10.07 -11.49 5.71
N ALA A 92 -11.20 -12.14 5.40
CA ALA A 92 -12.52 -11.57 5.68
C ALA A 92 -12.82 -11.59 7.19
N ILE A 93 -12.39 -12.62 7.91
CA ILE A 93 -12.49 -12.68 9.37
C ILE A 93 -11.70 -11.56 10.01
N GLU A 94 -10.44 -11.36 9.64
CA GLU A 94 -9.58 -10.26 10.10
C GLU A 94 -10.22 -8.88 9.81
N THR A 95 -10.74 -8.69 8.59
CA THR A 95 -11.53 -7.52 8.20
C THR A 95 -12.68 -7.26 9.19
N LEU A 96 -13.50 -8.28 9.45
CA LEU A 96 -14.67 -8.13 10.32
C LEU A 96 -14.28 -7.88 11.79
N ILE A 97 -13.21 -8.51 12.28
CA ILE A 97 -12.67 -8.27 13.62
C ILE A 97 -12.25 -6.80 13.76
N TRP A 98 -11.45 -6.31 12.81
CA TRP A 98 -11.03 -4.90 12.79
C TRP A 98 -12.22 -3.93 12.85
N TRP A 99 -13.26 -4.19 12.05
CA TRP A 99 -14.49 -3.39 12.09
C TRP A 99 -15.20 -3.45 13.44
N VAL A 100 -15.31 -4.62 14.05
CA VAL A 100 -15.96 -4.79 15.35
C VAL A 100 -15.22 -4.01 16.45
N GLU A 101 -13.89 -4.03 16.43
CA GLU A 101 -13.04 -3.29 17.35
C GLU A 101 -13.17 -1.78 17.13
N LEU A 102 -12.95 -1.30 15.91
CA LEU A 102 -13.07 0.11 15.55
C LEU A 102 -14.43 0.70 15.95
N LEU A 103 -15.51 -0.02 15.63
CA LEU A 103 -16.88 0.42 15.94
C LEU A 103 -17.24 0.30 17.44
N GLY A 104 -16.31 -0.14 18.28
CA GLY A 104 -16.42 -0.07 19.74
C GLY A 104 -16.45 1.36 20.25
N GLN A 105 -15.75 2.27 19.57
CA GLN A 105 -15.62 3.68 19.92
C GLN A 105 -16.26 4.60 18.86
N PRO A 106 -16.60 5.85 19.20
CA PRO A 106 -17.00 6.84 18.23
C PRO A 106 -15.88 7.07 17.20
N THR A 107 -16.23 7.05 15.92
CA THR A 107 -15.27 7.30 14.84
C THR A 107 -15.39 8.74 14.37
N LYS A 108 -14.24 9.34 14.02
CA LYS A 108 -14.17 10.65 13.36
C LYS A 108 -13.10 10.60 12.25
N CYS A 109 -13.38 11.25 11.15
CA CYS A 109 -12.42 11.43 10.06
C CYS A 109 -12.36 12.92 9.73
N GLN A 110 -11.17 13.50 9.68
CA GLN A 110 -10.99 14.91 9.32
C GLN A 110 -11.54 15.17 7.93
N MET A 111 -12.23 16.31 7.76
CA MET A 111 -12.85 16.71 6.50
C MET A 111 -11.83 17.18 5.48
N PHE A 112 -10.81 17.88 5.96
CA PHE A 112 -9.70 18.33 5.14
C PHE A 112 -8.43 17.60 5.58
N LEU A 113 -7.66 17.16 4.60
CA LEU A 113 -6.30 16.74 4.87
C LEU A 113 -5.53 18.02 5.24
N THR A 114 -4.81 17.98 6.34
CA THR A 114 -3.78 18.99 6.65
C THR A 114 -2.84 19.12 5.45
N GLU A 115 -2.27 20.30 5.25
CA GLU A 115 -1.20 20.47 4.26
C GLU A 115 -0.17 19.37 4.44
N HIS A 116 0.38 18.87 3.31
CA HIS A 116 1.37 17.82 3.40
C HIS A 116 2.63 18.40 4.03
N GLU A 117 3.06 17.81 5.13
CA GLU A 117 4.22 18.27 5.86
C GLU A 117 5.53 17.91 5.14
N VAL A 118 5.47 16.82 4.35
CA VAL A 118 6.64 16.24 3.72
C VAL A 118 6.27 15.69 2.34
N THR A 119 7.16 15.92 1.37
CA THR A 119 7.02 15.38 0.01
C THR A 119 8.16 14.42 -0.29
N ILE A 120 7.83 13.28 -0.90
CA ILE A 120 8.80 12.33 -1.45
C ILE A 120 8.55 12.15 -2.95
N ASP A 121 9.63 12.03 -3.72
CA ASP A 121 9.60 11.68 -5.13
C ASP A 121 10.02 10.22 -5.29
N THR A 122 9.35 9.46 -6.18
CA THR A 122 9.68 8.06 -6.42
C THR A 122 9.58 7.71 -7.89
N ASP A 123 10.43 6.78 -8.31
CA ASP A 123 10.43 6.21 -9.66
C ASP A 123 10.96 4.77 -9.66
N ALA A 124 10.57 4.00 -10.68
CA ALA A 124 11.04 2.64 -10.90
C ALA A 124 11.38 2.37 -12.36
N SER A 125 12.61 1.92 -12.59
CA SER A 125 13.07 1.39 -13.87
C SER A 125 13.00 -0.14 -13.91
N PRO A 126 13.26 -0.79 -15.05
CA PRO A 126 13.46 -2.24 -15.11
C PRO A 126 14.58 -2.75 -14.20
N TRP A 127 15.55 -1.93 -13.86
CA TRP A 127 16.79 -2.29 -13.16
C TRP A 127 16.76 -2.01 -11.67
N GLY A 128 16.05 -0.93 -11.26
CA GLY A 128 16.06 -0.51 -9.88
C GLY A 128 15.01 0.54 -9.56
N PHE A 129 15.12 1.11 -8.37
CA PHE A 129 14.27 2.20 -7.91
C PHE A 129 15.07 3.41 -7.48
N GLY A 130 14.44 4.55 -7.53
CA GLY A 130 14.95 5.82 -7.01
C GLY A 130 13.91 6.52 -6.16
N GLY A 131 14.36 7.21 -5.11
CA GLY A 131 13.50 8.02 -4.27
C GLY A 131 14.23 9.16 -3.60
N PHE A 132 13.50 10.24 -3.31
CA PHE A 132 14.04 11.42 -2.68
C PHE A 132 13.13 11.93 -1.56
N LEU A 133 13.77 12.47 -0.54
CA LEU A 133 13.16 13.28 0.50
C LEU A 133 13.93 14.60 0.60
N GLY A 134 13.43 15.67 -0.03
CA GLY A 134 14.17 16.90 -0.20
C GLY A 134 15.49 16.69 -0.94
N SER A 135 16.64 16.90 -0.28
CA SER A 135 17.99 16.65 -0.82
C SER A 135 18.48 15.22 -0.57
N MET A 136 17.87 14.48 0.34
CA MET A 136 18.26 13.10 0.63
C MET A 136 17.78 12.16 -0.45
N ALA A 137 18.67 11.25 -0.91
CA ALA A 137 18.39 10.28 -1.95
C ALA A 137 18.44 8.86 -1.39
N THR A 138 17.60 7.99 -1.96
CA THR A 138 17.68 6.53 -1.82
C THR A 138 17.58 5.89 -3.19
N GLY A 139 17.96 4.64 -3.30
CA GLY A 139 17.83 3.87 -4.53
C GLY A 139 18.58 2.56 -4.43
N GLY A 140 18.29 1.65 -5.32
CA GLY A 140 18.93 0.35 -5.35
C GLY A 140 18.45 -0.50 -6.51
N PHE A 141 19.14 -1.62 -6.71
CA PHE A 141 18.77 -2.61 -7.72
C PHE A 141 17.64 -3.49 -7.22
N TRP A 142 16.84 -4.00 -8.18
CA TRP A 142 15.85 -5.02 -7.85
C TRP A 142 16.51 -6.32 -7.43
N GLY A 143 16.06 -6.90 -6.34
CA GLY A 143 16.39 -8.27 -5.97
C GLY A 143 15.77 -9.29 -6.93
N LEU A 144 16.14 -10.57 -6.77
CA LEU A 144 15.62 -11.65 -7.62
C LEU A 144 14.09 -11.73 -7.61
N GLN A 145 13.47 -11.47 -6.46
CA GLN A 145 12.02 -11.55 -6.29
C GLN A 145 11.25 -10.40 -6.96
N GLU A 146 11.87 -9.22 -7.07
CA GLU A 146 11.25 -8.04 -7.71
C GLU A 146 11.41 -8.01 -9.23
N ARG A 147 12.30 -8.83 -9.80
CA ARG A 147 12.52 -8.87 -11.26
C ARG A 147 11.29 -9.30 -12.05
N ASP A 148 10.45 -10.15 -11.44
CA ASP A 148 9.22 -10.65 -12.06
C ASP A 148 8.02 -9.72 -11.88
N PHE A 149 8.19 -8.60 -11.17
CA PHE A 149 7.12 -7.64 -10.98
C PHE A 149 6.80 -6.93 -12.31
N SER A 150 5.51 -6.70 -12.54
CA SER A 150 5.09 -5.77 -13.59
C SER A 150 5.62 -4.36 -13.30
N GLN A 151 5.69 -3.48 -14.32
CA GLN A 151 6.13 -2.09 -14.11
C GLN A 151 5.35 -1.41 -12.98
N ASN A 152 4.01 -1.52 -12.98
CA ASN A 152 3.19 -0.97 -11.90
C ASN A 152 3.49 -1.58 -10.51
N GLY A 153 3.91 -2.84 -10.49
CA GLY A 153 4.36 -3.51 -9.25
C GLY A 153 5.68 -2.96 -8.74
N ARG A 154 6.64 -2.69 -9.65
CA ARG A 154 7.92 -2.04 -9.32
C ARG A 154 7.72 -0.62 -8.82
N GLU A 155 6.83 0.15 -9.46
CA GLU A 155 6.48 1.51 -9.02
C GLU A 155 5.91 1.53 -7.59
N LEU A 156 4.96 0.64 -7.27
CA LEU A 156 4.45 0.51 -5.90
C LEU A 156 5.57 0.10 -4.92
N ARG A 157 6.45 -0.81 -5.34
CA ARG A 157 7.58 -1.26 -4.52
C ARG A 157 8.60 -0.14 -4.29
N ALA A 158 8.85 0.73 -5.29
CA ALA A 158 9.69 1.92 -5.15
C ALA A 158 9.15 2.87 -4.07
N VAL A 159 7.84 3.11 -4.07
CA VAL A 159 7.18 3.88 -3.00
C VAL A 159 7.41 3.24 -1.64
N GLU A 160 7.18 1.92 -1.52
CA GLU A 160 7.37 1.18 -0.27
C GLU A 160 8.79 1.33 0.28
N LEU A 161 9.80 1.07 -0.55
CA LEU A 161 11.21 1.15 -0.17
C LEU A 161 11.63 2.57 0.20
N THR A 162 11.16 3.57 -0.55
CA THR A 162 11.44 4.98 -0.26
C THR A 162 10.85 5.40 1.09
N LEU A 163 9.58 5.06 1.35
CA LEU A 163 8.93 5.33 2.63
C LEU A 163 9.66 4.65 3.80
N GLN A 164 10.04 3.40 3.65
CA GLN A 164 10.77 2.63 4.67
C GLN A 164 12.15 3.22 4.95
N THR A 165 12.87 3.62 3.91
CA THR A 165 14.20 4.25 4.05
C THR A 165 14.11 5.53 4.86
N PHE A 166 13.10 6.35 4.61
CA PHE A 166 12.97 7.66 5.26
C PHE A 166 12.04 7.65 6.48
N VAL A 167 11.66 6.50 7.01
CA VAL A 167 10.67 6.37 8.10
C VAL A 167 10.94 7.29 9.30
N LYS A 168 12.21 7.49 9.68
CA LYS A 168 12.60 8.36 10.80
C LYS A 168 12.10 9.80 10.65
N TRP A 169 12.04 10.30 9.42
CA TRP A 169 11.60 11.66 9.10
C TRP A 169 10.11 11.76 8.76
N LEU A 170 9.47 10.60 8.44
CA LEU A 170 8.08 10.55 7.98
C LEU A 170 7.10 10.16 9.09
N ARG A 171 7.57 9.51 10.16
CA ARG A 171 6.72 9.00 11.24
C ARG A 171 5.86 10.10 11.86
N GLY A 172 4.55 9.82 11.95
CA GLY A 172 3.56 10.74 12.52
C GLY A 172 3.15 11.89 11.61
N ARG A 173 3.62 11.95 10.35
CA ARG A 173 3.41 13.07 9.42
C ARG A 173 2.48 12.74 8.26
N SER A 174 1.99 13.80 7.61
CA SER A 174 1.29 13.73 6.33
C SER A 174 2.29 13.81 5.18
N VAL A 175 2.34 12.77 4.35
CA VAL A 175 3.32 12.58 3.27
C VAL A 175 2.64 12.64 1.92
N LEU A 176 3.12 13.52 1.05
CA LEU A 176 2.78 13.57 -0.36
C LEU A 176 3.79 12.72 -1.14
N VAL A 177 3.31 11.69 -1.81
CA VAL A 177 4.10 10.88 -2.74
C VAL A 177 3.91 11.42 -4.14
N LEU A 178 4.99 11.81 -4.80
CA LEU A 178 5.02 12.18 -6.20
C LEU A 178 5.59 11.02 -7.02
N THR A 179 4.88 10.62 -8.07
CA THR A 179 5.28 9.56 -9.00
C THR A 179 4.66 9.83 -10.37
N ASP A 180 5.28 9.38 -11.44
CA ASP A 180 4.73 9.46 -12.78
C ASP A 180 3.75 8.31 -13.10
N SER A 181 3.53 7.40 -12.15
CA SER A 181 2.57 6.31 -12.28
C SER A 181 1.17 6.69 -11.80
N ALA A 182 0.27 6.99 -12.74
CA ALA A 182 -1.15 7.20 -12.43
C ALA A 182 -1.80 5.97 -11.76
N VAL A 183 -1.28 4.76 -12.04
CA VAL A 183 -1.75 3.51 -11.42
C VAL A 183 -1.40 3.49 -9.94
N VAL A 184 -0.17 3.84 -9.57
CA VAL A 184 0.26 3.96 -8.15
C VAL A 184 -0.63 4.95 -7.41
N CYS A 185 -0.84 6.14 -7.96
CA CYS A 185 -1.73 7.15 -7.37
C CYS A 185 -3.14 6.61 -7.15
N CYS A 186 -3.68 5.89 -8.13
CA CYS A 186 -4.99 5.28 -8.02
C CYS A 186 -5.06 4.26 -6.88
N TYR A 187 -4.08 3.34 -6.80
CA TYR A 187 -4.08 2.27 -5.81
C TYR A 187 -3.85 2.78 -4.37
N LEU A 188 -2.96 3.74 -4.17
CA LEU A 188 -2.73 4.33 -2.85
C LEU A 188 -3.90 5.19 -2.39
N ASN A 189 -4.39 6.10 -3.23
CA ASN A 189 -5.48 7.02 -2.86
C ASN A 189 -6.82 6.31 -2.69
N ARG A 190 -7.09 5.24 -3.46
CA ARG A 190 -8.32 4.43 -3.35
C ARG A 190 -8.17 3.24 -2.41
N GLN A 191 -7.00 3.08 -1.79
CA GLN A 191 -6.70 1.99 -0.86
C GLN A 191 -6.92 0.62 -1.51
N GLY A 192 -6.35 0.42 -2.70
CA GLY A 192 -6.45 -0.78 -3.52
C GLY A 192 -7.12 -0.53 -4.88
N GLY A 193 -7.25 -1.58 -5.69
CA GLY A 193 -7.77 -1.50 -7.05
C GLY A 193 -8.21 -2.85 -7.62
N ARG A 194 -8.34 -2.91 -8.95
CA ARG A 194 -8.90 -4.05 -9.67
C ARG A 194 -8.02 -5.31 -9.61
N PHE A 195 -6.71 -5.16 -9.74
CA PHE A 195 -5.78 -6.30 -9.80
C PHE A 195 -5.33 -6.69 -8.40
N ALA A 196 -5.56 -7.94 -8.02
CA ALA A 196 -5.29 -8.45 -6.67
C ALA A 196 -3.82 -8.34 -6.27
N THR A 197 -2.88 -8.60 -7.19
CA THR A 197 -1.44 -8.49 -6.96
C THR A 197 -1.03 -7.09 -6.56
N LEU A 198 -1.45 -6.07 -7.32
CA LEU A 198 -1.15 -4.66 -7.00
C LEU A 198 -1.90 -4.20 -5.75
N SER A 199 -3.13 -4.65 -5.53
CA SER A 199 -3.89 -4.34 -4.31
C SER A 199 -3.16 -4.82 -3.06
N ARG A 200 -2.62 -6.04 -3.07
CA ARG A 200 -1.85 -6.58 -1.92
C ARG A 200 -0.62 -5.75 -1.59
N VAL A 201 0.09 -5.26 -2.61
CA VAL A 201 1.23 -4.36 -2.38
C VAL A 201 0.77 -3.03 -1.78
N ALA A 202 -0.26 -2.41 -2.35
CA ALA A 202 -0.81 -1.16 -1.84
C ALA A 202 -1.37 -1.32 -0.40
N GLU A 203 -2.06 -2.43 -0.12
CA GLU A 203 -2.57 -2.77 1.21
C GLU A 203 -1.41 -2.88 2.23
N ARG A 204 -0.33 -3.57 1.87
CA ARG A 204 0.87 -3.70 2.72
C ARG A 204 1.49 -2.34 3.02
N ILE A 205 1.65 -1.48 2.02
CA ILE A 205 2.17 -0.12 2.19
C ILE A 205 1.30 0.67 3.16
N LEU A 206 -0.02 0.66 2.95
CA LEU A 206 -0.96 1.45 3.73
C LEU A 206 -1.12 0.94 5.18
N HIS A 207 -1.08 -0.38 5.40
CA HIS A 207 -1.07 -0.96 6.74
C HIS A 207 0.22 -0.59 7.48
N TRP A 208 1.39 -0.74 6.83
CA TRP A 208 2.65 -0.33 7.39
C TRP A 208 2.66 1.17 7.73
N ALA A 209 2.23 2.02 6.81
CA ALA A 209 2.15 3.46 7.04
C ALA A 209 1.23 3.81 8.22
N SER A 210 0.14 3.08 8.38
CA SER A 210 -0.77 3.25 9.52
C SER A 210 -0.08 2.92 10.85
N MET A 211 0.70 1.85 10.92
CA MET A 211 1.48 1.50 12.13
C MET A 211 2.50 2.59 12.46
N GLU A 212 3.12 3.18 11.45
CA GLU A 212 4.07 4.30 11.61
C GLU A 212 3.38 5.66 11.80
N ARG A 213 2.05 5.70 11.81
CA ARG A 213 1.21 6.92 11.88
C ARG A 213 1.48 7.90 10.73
N ILE A 214 1.81 7.37 9.56
CA ILE A 214 2.05 8.14 8.33
C ILE A 214 0.74 8.20 7.55
N ALA A 215 0.28 9.42 7.23
CA ALA A 215 -0.84 9.65 6.33
C ALA A 215 -0.30 9.83 4.89
N ILE A 216 -0.61 8.90 3.98
CA ILE A 216 -0.13 8.95 2.61
C ILE A 216 -1.19 9.54 1.68
N ARG A 217 -0.77 10.47 0.85
CA ARG A 217 -1.46 10.90 -0.36
C ARG A 217 -0.50 10.81 -1.54
N CYS A 218 -1.01 10.38 -2.69
CA CYS A 218 -0.21 10.27 -3.89
C CYS A 218 -0.74 11.22 -4.97
N THR A 219 0.17 11.91 -5.65
CA THR A 219 -0.15 12.80 -6.77
C THR A 219 0.73 12.45 -7.96
N HIS A 220 0.09 12.39 -9.12
CA HIS A 220 0.79 12.15 -10.37
C HIS A 220 1.64 13.37 -10.75
N LEU A 221 2.94 13.13 -10.96
CA LEU A 221 3.90 14.09 -11.49
C LEU A 221 4.25 13.65 -12.91
N PRO A 222 4.04 14.50 -13.95
CA PRO A 222 4.46 14.14 -15.30
C PRO A 222 5.93 13.72 -15.35
N GLY A 223 6.25 12.64 -16.06
CA GLY A 223 7.60 12.05 -16.09
C GLY A 223 8.71 13.05 -16.46
N VAL A 224 8.39 14.03 -17.34
CA VAL A 224 9.31 15.13 -17.70
C VAL A 224 9.70 16.02 -16.48
N LEU A 225 8.94 15.97 -15.40
CA LEU A 225 9.23 16.71 -14.15
C LEU A 225 9.80 15.79 -13.06
N ASN A 226 9.66 14.46 -13.20
CA ASN A 226 10.17 13.46 -12.24
C ASN A 226 11.65 13.09 -12.50
N THR A 227 12.42 14.01 -13.04
CA THR A 227 13.78 13.77 -13.57
C THR A 227 14.76 13.21 -12.54
N ARG A 228 14.69 13.68 -11.29
CA ARG A 228 15.61 13.24 -10.22
C ARG A 228 15.40 11.78 -9.85
N ALA A 229 14.16 11.36 -9.66
CA ALA A 229 13.83 9.99 -9.30
C ALA A 229 14.07 9.05 -10.50
N ASP A 230 13.75 9.46 -11.74
CA ASP A 230 14.00 8.72 -12.97
C ASP A 230 15.51 8.47 -13.15
N VAL A 231 16.36 9.48 -13.09
CA VAL A 231 17.83 9.31 -13.15
C VAL A 231 18.31 8.34 -12.06
N ARG A 232 17.78 8.45 -10.85
CA ARG A 232 18.18 7.58 -9.75
C ARG A 232 17.71 6.14 -9.92
N SER A 233 16.53 5.90 -10.47
CA SER A 233 16.02 4.56 -10.76
C SER A 233 16.82 3.85 -11.87
N ARG A 234 17.38 4.62 -12.80
CA ARG A 234 18.23 4.17 -13.92
C ARG A 234 19.71 4.20 -13.63
N TRP A 235 20.10 4.55 -12.44
CA TRP A 235 21.51 4.67 -12.06
C TRP A 235 22.32 3.42 -12.44
N ALA A 236 21.70 2.25 -12.41
CA ALA A 236 22.31 1.00 -12.88
C ALA A 236 22.63 0.96 -14.37
N GLU A 237 21.87 1.70 -15.21
CA GLU A 237 22.13 1.77 -16.66
C GLU A 237 23.32 2.69 -16.95
N THR A 238 23.56 3.69 -16.10
CA THR A 238 24.64 4.67 -16.30
C THR A 238 25.97 4.24 -15.71
N VAL A 239 25.94 3.31 -14.77
CA VAL A 239 27.15 2.73 -14.17
C VAL A 239 27.47 1.45 -14.93
N SER A 240 28.30 1.56 -15.97
CA SER A 240 28.92 0.43 -16.66
C SER A 240 30.01 -0.23 -15.80
N GLU A 241 29.71 -0.44 -14.52
CA GLU A 241 30.58 -1.15 -13.61
C GLU A 241 30.29 -2.65 -13.71
N PHE A 242 31.21 -3.37 -14.35
CA PHE A 242 31.25 -4.82 -14.26
C PHE A 242 31.72 -5.19 -12.86
N ARG A 243 30.82 -5.61 -12.00
CA ARG A 243 31.19 -6.23 -10.73
C ARG A 243 31.64 -7.67 -11.03
N LEU A 244 32.92 -7.93 -10.89
CA LEU A 244 33.44 -9.28 -10.99
C LEU A 244 32.83 -10.14 -9.84
N ASP A 245 32.32 -11.33 -10.18
CA ASP A 245 31.85 -12.26 -9.16
C ASP A 245 33.03 -12.55 -8.20
N PRO A 246 32.88 -12.33 -6.89
CA PRO A 246 33.95 -12.59 -5.92
C PRO A 246 34.56 -13.99 -6.04
N ARG A 247 33.75 -15.01 -6.39
CA ARG A 247 34.23 -16.38 -6.59
C ARG A 247 35.18 -16.49 -7.78
N VAL A 248 34.91 -15.77 -8.85
CA VAL A 248 35.78 -15.70 -10.05
C VAL A 248 37.05 -14.94 -9.70
N LEU A 249 36.95 -13.82 -8.99
CA LEU A 249 38.10 -13.04 -8.54
C LEU A 249 39.02 -13.88 -7.64
N TYR A 250 38.47 -14.48 -6.59
CA TYR A 250 39.26 -15.31 -5.67
C TYR A 250 39.85 -16.53 -6.36
N GLY A 251 39.13 -17.17 -7.25
CA GLY A 251 39.63 -18.29 -8.06
C GLY A 251 40.80 -17.88 -8.97
N ALA A 252 40.71 -16.73 -9.59
CA ALA A 252 41.79 -16.20 -10.44
C ALA A 252 43.02 -15.79 -9.60
N LEU A 253 42.83 -15.10 -8.49
CA LEU A 253 43.92 -14.70 -7.57
C LEU A 253 44.64 -15.94 -7.01
N TRP A 254 43.90 -16.97 -6.63
CA TRP A 254 44.47 -18.23 -6.18
C TRP A 254 45.27 -18.92 -7.25
N ALA A 255 44.74 -19.03 -8.51
CA ALA A 255 45.45 -19.64 -9.62
C ALA A 255 46.70 -18.88 -10.01
N LEU A 256 46.74 -17.57 -9.86
CA LEU A 256 47.86 -16.69 -10.15
C LEU A 256 48.81 -16.51 -8.97
N GLN A 257 48.52 -17.10 -7.81
CA GLN A 257 49.24 -16.89 -6.56
C GLN A 257 49.39 -15.41 -6.18
N ALA A 258 48.42 -14.59 -6.60
CA ALA A 258 48.41 -13.15 -6.35
C ALA A 258 47.80 -12.80 -5.00
N PRO A 259 48.34 -11.81 -4.28
CA PRO A 259 47.72 -11.33 -3.04
C PRO A 259 46.38 -10.65 -3.33
N LEU A 260 45.52 -10.63 -2.31
CA LEU A 260 44.27 -9.85 -2.39
C LEU A 260 44.58 -8.36 -2.65
N PRO A 261 43.94 -7.74 -3.64
CA PRO A 261 44.16 -6.33 -3.90
C PRO A 261 43.65 -5.48 -2.73
N THR A 262 44.43 -4.50 -2.31
CA THR A 262 44.08 -3.54 -1.24
C THR A 262 43.37 -2.32 -1.78
N VAL A 263 43.31 -2.18 -3.11
CA VAL A 263 42.68 -1.03 -3.80
C VAL A 263 41.82 -1.56 -4.94
N ASP A 264 40.56 -1.17 -4.98
CA ASP A 264 39.67 -1.40 -6.12
C ASP A 264 39.78 -0.22 -7.07
N LEU A 265 40.50 -0.41 -8.20
CA LEU A 265 40.71 0.62 -9.22
C LEU A 265 39.46 0.88 -10.07
N PHE A 266 38.42 0.04 -9.95
CA PHE A 266 37.17 0.14 -10.70
C PHE A 266 35.98 0.56 -9.83
N ALA A 267 36.20 0.85 -8.56
CA ALA A 267 35.15 1.42 -7.72
C ALA A 267 34.76 2.80 -8.23
N SER A 268 33.45 3.02 -8.48
CA SER A 268 32.93 4.33 -8.82
C SER A 268 33.10 5.29 -7.65
N ARG A 269 33.39 6.52 -7.93
CA ARG A 269 33.50 7.61 -6.95
C ARG A 269 32.15 8.09 -6.44
#